data_f17e7268cf1cf51935cc541ac14e7c4d
#
_entry.id   f17e7268cf1cf51935cc541ac14e7c4d
#
_cell.length_a   1.000
_cell.length_b   1.000
_cell.length_c   1.000
_cell.angle_alpha   90.00
_cell.angle_beta   90.00
_cell.angle_gamma   90.00
#
_symmetry.space_group_name_H-M   'P 1'
#
loop_
_entity.id
_entity.type
_entity.pdbx_description
1 polymer ?
#
loop_
_entity_poly.entity_id
_entity_poly.type
_entity_poly.pdbx_seq_one_letter_code
_entity_poly.pdbx_strand_id
1 'polypeptide(L)'
;MSLHSKYTDVLELSKQLNVKNGNVKEEDGKLKLWGTTEYQLEANLLWDKIKAHQGWENEVQADLRAEKTDIYGIYTVKSGDTLSKLAKHFLGESNRYMDIFNANKDQLKDPDKIQVGQKLRIPNR
;
A
#
# COMPACT_ATOMS: atom_id res chain seq x y z
N MET A 1 -20.71 -20.48 0.07
CA MET A 1 -20.21 -19.10 -0.15
C MET A 1 -18.97 -19.15 -1.00
N SER A 2 -18.92 -18.35 -2.04
CA SER A 2 -17.74 -18.35 -2.92
C SER A 2 -16.59 -17.56 -2.32
N LEU A 3 -15.38 -17.90 -2.74
CA LEU A 3 -14.18 -17.14 -2.33
C LEU A 3 -14.24 -15.72 -2.89
N HIS A 4 -14.81 -15.54 -4.07
CA HIS A 4 -15.01 -14.23 -4.66
C HIS A 4 -15.82 -13.32 -3.73
N SER A 5 -16.87 -13.84 -3.14
CA SER A 5 -17.69 -13.09 -2.18
C SER A 5 -16.95 -12.80 -0.87
N LYS A 6 -16.19 -13.79 -0.38
CA LYS A 6 -15.42 -13.64 0.87
C LYS A 6 -14.39 -12.51 0.76
N TYR A 7 -13.75 -12.36 -0.40
CA TYR A 7 -12.67 -11.40 -0.61
C TYR A 7 -13.12 -10.16 -1.39
N THR A 8 -14.42 -9.83 -1.35
CA THR A 8 -14.96 -8.64 -2.03
C THR A 8 -14.24 -7.36 -1.61
N ASP A 9 -13.87 -7.23 -0.33
CA ASP A 9 -13.15 -6.06 0.17
C ASP A 9 -11.79 -5.89 -0.51
N VAL A 10 -11.09 -6.98 -0.81
CA VAL A 10 -9.82 -6.95 -1.56
C VAL A 10 -10.07 -6.47 -2.98
N LEU A 11 -11.11 -6.99 -3.62
CA LEU A 11 -11.43 -6.63 -5.01
C LEU A 11 -11.86 -5.16 -5.12
N GLU A 12 -12.60 -4.66 -4.15
CA GLU A 12 -12.99 -3.25 -4.14
C GLU A 12 -11.79 -2.34 -3.91
N LEU A 13 -10.89 -2.72 -3.00
CA LEU A 13 -9.66 -1.95 -2.76
C LEU A 13 -8.81 -1.89 -4.03
N SER A 14 -8.71 -2.98 -4.78
CA SER A 14 -7.95 -3.00 -6.04
C SER A 14 -8.51 -2.00 -7.04
N LYS A 15 -9.82 -1.83 -7.08
CA LYS A 15 -10.47 -0.81 -7.95
C LYS A 15 -10.13 0.60 -7.47
N GLN A 16 -10.16 0.84 -6.16
CA GLN A 16 -9.82 2.15 -5.58
C GLN A 16 -8.37 2.53 -5.85
N LEU A 17 -7.48 1.55 -5.88
CA LEU A 17 -6.05 1.76 -6.12
C LEU A 17 -5.68 1.78 -7.60
N ASN A 18 -6.66 1.65 -8.50
CA ASN A 18 -6.44 1.67 -9.95
C ASN A 18 -5.43 0.63 -10.42
N VAL A 19 -5.55 -0.59 -9.92
CA VAL A 19 -4.67 -1.70 -10.30
C VAL A 19 -4.81 -1.96 -11.80
N LYS A 20 -3.68 -2.02 -12.50
CA LYS A 20 -3.62 -2.24 -13.94
C LYS A 20 -3.52 -3.74 -14.23
N ASN A 21 -4.10 -4.14 -15.37
CA ASN A 21 -4.05 -5.53 -15.83
C ASN A 21 -4.53 -6.52 -14.77
N GLY A 22 -5.43 -6.04 -13.90
CA GLY A 22 -5.96 -6.84 -12.82
C GLY A 22 -6.95 -7.88 -13.32
N ASN A 23 -6.89 -9.05 -12.71
CA ASN A 23 -7.84 -10.11 -13.00
C ASN A 23 -8.02 -10.96 -11.75
N VAL A 24 -9.16 -11.66 -11.71
CA VAL A 24 -9.50 -12.54 -10.61
C VAL A 24 -10.16 -13.79 -11.18
N LYS A 25 -9.77 -14.95 -10.65
CA LYS A 25 -10.33 -16.22 -11.09
C LYS A 25 -10.44 -17.14 -9.89
N GLU A 26 -11.61 -17.76 -9.72
CA GLU A 26 -11.79 -18.79 -8.70
C GLU A 26 -11.66 -20.16 -9.38
N GLU A 27 -10.65 -20.91 -8.96
CA GLU A 27 -10.29 -22.19 -9.60
C GLU A 27 -9.62 -23.14 -8.61
N ASP A 28 -10.02 -24.39 -8.63
CA ASP A 28 -9.45 -25.45 -7.78
C ASP A 28 -9.51 -25.12 -6.28
N GLY A 29 -10.60 -24.49 -5.85
CA GLY A 29 -10.78 -24.11 -4.45
C GLY A 29 -9.93 -22.93 -4.01
N LYS A 30 -9.35 -22.19 -4.97
CA LYS A 30 -8.53 -21.02 -4.68
C LYS A 30 -8.98 -19.81 -5.48
N LEU A 31 -8.79 -18.64 -4.86
CA LEU A 31 -9.01 -17.37 -5.53
C LEU A 31 -7.66 -16.88 -6.06
N LYS A 32 -7.52 -16.82 -7.37
CA LYS A 32 -6.30 -16.36 -8.02
C LYS A 32 -6.46 -14.91 -8.40
N LEU A 33 -5.53 -14.08 -7.93
CA LEU A 33 -5.53 -12.64 -8.16
C LEU A 33 -4.20 -12.24 -8.80
N TRP A 34 -4.26 -11.33 -9.76
CA TRP A 34 -3.03 -10.71 -10.27
C TRP A 34 -3.32 -9.30 -10.74
N GLY A 35 -2.27 -8.50 -10.79
CA GLY A 35 -2.37 -7.12 -11.21
C GLY A 35 -1.09 -6.36 -10.94
N THR A 36 -1.02 -5.15 -11.49
CA THR A 36 0.12 -4.26 -11.34
C THR A 36 -0.34 -2.99 -10.66
N THR A 37 0.31 -2.65 -9.55
CA THR A 37 0.09 -1.39 -8.84
C THR A 37 1.13 -0.37 -9.28
N GLU A 38 0.86 0.92 -9.04
CA GLU A 38 1.83 1.96 -9.36
C GLU A 38 3.08 1.83 -8.48
N TYR A 39 2.89 1.65 -7.17
CA TYR A 39 3.99 1.54 -6.21
C TYR A 39 3.81 0.33 -5.31
N GLN A 40 4.89 -0.07 -4.63
CA GLN A 40 4.89 -1.20 -3.71
C GLN A 40 3.94 -0.98 -2.53
N LEU A 41 3.77 0.27 -2.08
CA LEU A 41 2.82 0.58 -1.01
C LEU A 41 1.42 0.05 -1.31
N GLU A 42 0.95 0.24 -2.53
CA GLU A 42 -0.39 -0.20 -2.92
C GLU A 42 -0.49 -1.73 -2.97
N ALA A 43 0.55 -2.40 -3.47
CA ALA A 43 0.59 -3.86 -3.45
C ALA A 43 0.54 -4.38 -2.00
N ASN A 44 1.27 -3.73 -1.09
CA ASN A 44 1.27 -4.12 0.32
C ASN A 44 -0.09 -3.87 0.98
N LEU A 45 -0.79 -2.80 0.62
CA LEU A 45 -2.14 -2.55 1.13
C LEU A 45 -3.10 -3.67 0.73
N LEU A 46 -2.98 -4.17 -0.48
CA LEU A 46 -3.78 -5.30 -0.95
C LEU A 46 -3.41 -6.57 -0.18
N TRP A 47 -2.12 -6.83 0.01
CA TRP A 47 -1.67 -7.97 0.78
C TRP A 47 -2.15 -7.91 2.24
N ASP A 48 -2.11 -6.74 2.87
CA ASP A 48 -2.60 -6.56 4.23
C ASP A 48 -4.09 -6.92 4.31
N LYS A 49 -4.87 -6.52 3.31
CA LYS A 49 -6.29 -6.83 3.25
C LYS A 49 -6.52 -8.34 3.10
N ILE A 50 -5.73 -9.00 2.25
CA ILE A 50 -5.79 -10.45 2.06
C ILE A 50 -5.46 -11.16 3.37
N LYS A 51 -4.36 -10.77 4.00
CA LYS A 51 -3.87 -11.42 5.23
C LYS A 51 -4.77 -11.21 6.43
N ALA A 52 -5.69 -10.25 6.37
CA ALA A 52 -6.68 -10.05 7.42
C ALA A 52 -7.76 -11.13 7.41
N HIS A 53 -7.88 -11.91 6.35
CA HIS A 53 -8.85 -13.01 6.27
C HIS A 53 -8.24 -14.30 6.79
N GLN A 54 -8.97 -14.97 7.69
CA GLN A 54 -8.53 -16.26 8.21
C GLN A 54 -8.54 -17.31 7.11
N GLY A 55 -7.46 -18.08 7.00
CA GLY A 55 -7.36 -19.16 6.00
C GLY A 55 -6.85 -18.71 4.64
N TRP A 56 -6.42 -17.46 4.51
CA TRP A 56 -5.99 -16.92 3.22
C TRP A 56 -4.84 -17.71 2.57
N GLU A 57 -3.96 -18.31 3.38
CA GLU A 57 -2.80 -19.07 2.89
C GLU A 57 -3.23 -20.24 2.01
N ASN A 58 -4.39 -20.82 2.31
CA ASN A 58 -4.93 -21.97 1.57
C ASN A 58 -5.95 -21.58 0.51
N GLU A 59 -6.43 -20.32 0.55
CA GLU A 59 -7.52 -19.87 -0.30
C GLU A 59 -7.09 -18.91 -1.42
N VAL A 60 -6.00 -18.17 -1.21
CA VAL A 60 -5.60 -17.09 -2.12
C VAL A 60 -4.22 -17.35 -2.72
N GLN A 61 -4.14 -17.22 -4.04
CA GLN A 61 -2.87 -17.11 -4.76
C GLN A 61 -2.85 -15.74 -5.43
N ALA A 62 -1.93 -14.88 -5.02
CA ALA A 62 -1.87 -13.52 -5.54
C ALA A 62 -0.50 -13.22 -6.14
N ASP A 63 -0.51 -12.58 -7.32
CA ASP A 63 0.68 -12.06 -7.98
C ASP A 63 0.46 -10.57 -8.20
N LEU A 64 0.92 -9.77 -7.23
CA LEU A 64 0.76 -8.32 -7.23
C LEU A 64 2.13 -7.67 -7.38
N ARG A 65 2.32 -6.92 -8.46
CA ARG A 65 3.61 -6.33 -8.80
C ARG A 65 3.52 -4.83 -8.84
N ALA A 66 4.60 -4.16 -8.40
CA ALA A 66 4.72 -2.71 -8.49
C ALA A 66 5.36 -2.32 -9.81
N GLU A 67 4.76 -1.35 -10.50
CA GLU A 67 5.29 -0.82 -11.76
C GLU A 67 6.51 0.07 -11.52
N LYS A 68 6.43 0.94 -10.49
CA LYS A 68 7.48 1.90 -10.16
C LYS A 68 8.17 1.48 -8.86
N THR A 69 9.48 1.41 -8.89
CA THR A 69 10.29 0.96 -7.76
C THR A 69 11.29 2.01 -7.29
N ASP A 70 11.24 3.22 -7.84
CA ASP A 70 12.11 4.33 -7.43
C ASP A 70 11.79 4.85 -6.03
N ILE A 71 10.52 4.80 -5.64
CA ILE A 71 10.07 5.09 -4.27
C ILE A 71 9.11 4.00 -3.81
N TYR A 72 8.88 3.93 -2.49
CA TYR A 72 7.96 2.96 -1.93
C TYR A 72 6.50 3.28 -2.30
N GLY A 73 6.09 4.53 -2.22
CA GLY A 73 4.73 4.93 -2.56
C GLY A 73 4.42 6.37 -2.19
N ILE A 74 3.16 6.73 -2.39
CA ILE A 74 2.61 8.05 -2.04
C ILE A 74 1.65 7.87 -0.88
N TYR A 75 1.85 8.66 0.18
CA TYR A 75 1.00 8.60 1.36
C TYR A 75 0.26 9.94 1.53
N THR A 76 -1.04 9.87 1.82
CA THR A 76 -1.84 11.06 2.11
C THR A 76 -1.88 11.27 3.63
N VAL A 77 -1.42 12.43 4.08
CA VAL A 77 -1.33 12.78 5.50
C VAL A 77 -2.71 12.82 6.13
N LYS A 78 -2.83 12.22 7.31
CA LYS A 78 -4.05 12.20 8.12
C LYS A 78 -3.84 12.97 9.41
N SER A 79 -4.94 13.33 10.05
CA SER A 79 -4.89 14.01 11.35
C SER A 79 -4.07 13.21 12.36
N GLY A 80 -3.15 13.89 13.05
CA GLY A 80 -2.28 13.27 14.06
C GLY A 80 -0.99 12.66 13.50
N ASP A 81 -0.79 12.69 12.18
CA ASP A 81 0.45 12.17 11.58
C ASP A 81 1.62 13.12 11.82
N THR A 82 2.81 12.51 11.99
CA THR A 82 4.08 13.23 11.99
C THR A 82 5.06 12.45 11.12
N LEU A 83 6.11 13.11 10.63
CA LEU A 83 7.12 12.42 9.83
C LEU A 83 7.80 11.30 10.62
N SER A 84 8.01 11.50 11.93
CA SER A 84 8.59 10.47 12.80
C SER A 84 7.71 9.23 12.90
N LYS A 85 6.40 9.42 13.04
CA LYS A 85 5.45 8.30 13.07
C LYS A 85 5.40 7.58 11.74
N LEU A 86 5.42 8.32 10.63
CA LEU A 86 5.43 7.74 9.29
C LEU A 86 6.73 6.98 9.04
N ALA A 87 7.88 7.53 9.48
CA ALA A 87 9.16 6.86 9.36
C ALA A 87 9.17 5.55 10.14
N LYS A 88 8.62 5.55 11.36
CA LYS A 88 8.50 4.32 12.16
C LYS A 88 7.65 3.29 11.43
N HIS A 89 6.53 3.71 10.88
CA HIS A 89 5.59 2.81 10.20
C HIS A 89 6.15 2.25 8.88
N PHE A 90 6.69 3.12 8.03
CA PHE A 90 7.12 2.72 6.68
C PHE A 90 8.60 2.31 6.60
N LEU A 91 9.46 2.92 7.41
CA LEU A 91 10.91 2.69 7.34
C LEU A 91 11.44 1.90 8.52
N GLY A 92 10.60 1.66 9.53
CA GLY A 92 10.96 0.86 10.70
C GLY A 92 11.62 1.62 11.84
N GLU A 93 12.03 2.87 11.61
CA GLU A 93 12.75 3.68 12.60
C GLU A 93 12.28 5.14 12.55
N SER A 94 11.84 5.67 13.70
CA SER A 94 11.34 7.05 13.78
C SER A 94 12.43 8.09 13.48
N ASN A 95 13.69 7.79 13.77
CA ASN A 95 14.80 8.72 13.49
C ASN A 95 15.10 8.87 11.99
N ARG A 96 14.50 8.06 11.15
CA ARG A 96 14.61 8.21 9.69
C ARG A 96 13.62 9.21 9.10
N TYR A 97 12.97 10.02 9.92
CA TYR A 97 12.02 11.03 9.44
C TYR A 97 12.66 12.00 8.44
N MET A 98 13.96 12.25 8.56
CA MET A 98 14.67 13.12 7.62
C MET A 98 14.75 12.52 6.21
N ASP A 99 14.69 11.20 6.08
CA ASP A 99 14.66 10.57 4.76
C ASP A 99 13.36 10.93 4.03
N ILE A 100 12.24 10.96 4.76
CA ILE A 100 10.97 11.39 4.20
C ILE A 100 11.00 12.88 3.87
N PHE A 101 11.54 13.69 4.79
CA PHE A 101 11.66 15.12 4.57
C PHE A 101 12.49 15.41 3.31
N ASN A 102 13.66 14.76 3.17
CA ASN A 102 14.54 14.94 2.03
C ASN A 102 13.88 14.52 0.70
N ALA A 103 13.02 13.52 0.73
CA ALA A 103 12.29 13.09 -0.46
C ALA A 103 11.19 14.07 -0.86
N ASN A 104 10.85 15.04 0.00
CA ASN A 104 9.74 15.97 -0.21
C ASN A 104 10.14 17.44 -0.03
N LYS A 105 11.42 17.77 -0.22
CA LYS A 105 11.90 19.15 -0.04
C LYS A 105 11.24 20.17 -0.98
N ASP A 106 10.73 19.69 -2.09
CA ASP A 106 10.00 20.53 -3.04
C ASP A 106 8.69 21.08 -2.47
N GLN A 107 8.11 20.40 -1.50
CA GLN A 107 6.85 20.81 -0.87
C GLN A 107 6.94 21.07 0.63
N LEU A 108 7.97 20.56 1.31
CA LEU A 108 8.16 20.72 2.75
C LEU A 108 9.35 21.64 3.03
N LYS A 109 9.11 22.69 3.81
CA LYS A 109 10.17 23.58 4.28
C LYS A 109 10.62 23.24 5.70
N ASP A 110 9.76 22.56 6.45
CA ASP A 110 9.99 22.21 7.85
C ASP A 110 9.44 20.80 8.10
N PRO A 111 10.23 19.90 8.69
CA PRO A 111 9.77 18.52 8.93
C PRO A 111 8.60 18.43 9.90
N ASP A 112 8.35 19.46 10.71
CA ASP A 112 7.25 19.48 11.66
C ASP A 112 5.97 20.10 11.09
N LYS A 113 5.99 20.56 9.83
CA LYS A 113 4.86 21.29 9.23
C LYS A 113 4.25 20.54 8.06
N ILE A 114 3.74 19.34 8.33
CA ILE A 114 2.95 18.59 7.35
C ILE A 114 1.46 18.90 7.57
N GLN A 115 0.67 18.80 6.50
CA GLN A 115 -0.76 19.14 6.55
C GLN A 115 -1.61 17.95 6.14
N VAL A 116 -2.77 17.82 6.79
CA VAL A 116 -3.76 16.81 6.43
C VAL A 116 -4.15 16.96 4.95
N GLY A 117 -4.16 15.83 4.24
CA GLY A 117 -4.45 15.82 2.81
C GLY A 117 -3.24 15.99 1.91
N GLN A 118 -2.08 16.34 2.48
CA GLN A 118 -0.85 16.48 1.72
C GLN A 118 -0.35 15.10 1.28
N LYS A 119 0.09 15.00 0.03
CA LYS A 119 0.63 13.75 -0.52
C LYS A 119 2.14 13.74 -0.43
N LEU A 120 2.68 12.82 0.34
CA LEU A 120 4.11 12.68 0.57
C LEU A 120 4.67 11.47 -0.17
N ARG A 121 5.83 11.65 -0.77
CA ARG A 121 6.60 10.54 -1.33
C ARG A 121 7.31 9.80 -0.20
N ILE A 122 7.08 8.50 -0.09
CA ILE A 122 7.73 7.66 0.92
C ILE A 122 8.87 6.92 0.23
N PRO A 123 10.12 7.14 0.67
CA PRO A 123 11.27 6.47 0.06
C PRO A 123 11.28 4.98 0.39
N ASN A 124 12.01 4.20 -0.39
CA ASN A 124 12.24 2.79 -0.08
C ASN A 124 13.08 2.66 1.19
N ARG A 125 12.91 1.54 1.88
CA ARG A 125 13.68 1.25 3.07
C ARG A 125 15.19 1.20 2.82
#